data_9329a2752a16c17ca342cc248f71dc21
#
_entry.id   9329a2752a16c17ca342cc248f71dc21
#
_cell.length_a   1.000
_cell.length_b   1.000
_cell.length_c   1.000
_cell.angle_alpha   90.00
_cell.angle_beta   90.00
_cell.angle_gamma   90.00
#
_symmetry.space_group_name_H-M   'P 1'
#
loop_
_entity.id
_entity.type
_entity.pdbx_description
1 polymer ?
#
loop_
_entity_poly.entity_id
_entity_poly.type
_entity_poly.pdbx_seq_one_letter_code
_entity_poly.pdbx_strand_id
1 'polypeptide(L)'
;YGPKLDFMVKDAIGRRWQLGTIQVDYNLPERFQLEYTGADNQKHRPVMIHRAPFGSMERFVAVLIEHTAGKFPLWLTPDQVAILPISEKFNDYAQEVKDYLKRYDVRAIVDERNEKIGRKIRDNEMKRIPYMLIVGEKEAENREVSVRKQGEGDQGTMKFEDFAKKVNEEVQNMINKW
;
A
#
# COMPACT_ATOMS: atom_id res chain seq x y z
N TYR A 1 0.62 -34.87 -11.19
CA TYR A 1 1.03 -33.45 -11.19
C TYR A 1 2.32 -33.34 -11.99
N GLY A 2 2.34 -32.43 -12.99
CA GLY A 2 3.47 -32.18 -13.89
C GLY A 2 4.56 -31.36 -13.24
N PRO A 3 5.40 -30.64 -14.03
CA PRO A 3 6.48 -29.86 -13.47
C PRO A 3 5.98 -28.77 -12.52
N LYS A 4 6.78 -28.50 -11.49
CA LYS A 4 6.52 -27.49 -10.46
C LYS A 4 7.71 -26.55 -10.36
N LEU A 5 7.43 -25.25 -10.31
CA LEU A 5 8.40 -24.19 -10.03
C LEU A 5 8.09 -23.60 -8.66
N ASP A 6 9.08 -23.60 -7.77
CA ASP A 6 8.99 -22.96 -6.46
C ASP A 6 9.94 -21.74 -6.40
N PHE A 7 9.39 -20.58 -5.97
CA PHE A 7 10.17 -19.37 -5.80
C PHE A 7 10.61 -19.26 -4.33
N MET A 8 11.91 -19.42 -4.11
CA MET A 8 12.52 -19.39 -2.79
C MET A 8 13.16 -18.02 -2.54
N VAL A 9 12.83 -17.38 -1.45
CA VAL A 9 13.37 -16.08 -1.01
C VAL A 9 14.17 -16.28 0.28
N LYS A 10 15.29 -15.58 0.41
CA LYS A 10 16.05 -15.50 1.67
C LYS A 10 15.67 -14.24 2.42
N ASP A 11 15.42 -14.34 3.70
CA ASP A 11 15.24 -13.20 4.59
C ASP A 11 16.59 -12.57 5.02
N ALA A 12 16.52 -11.51 5.83
CA ALA A 12 17.70 -10.76 6.27
C ALA A 12 18.71 -11.60 7.08
N ILE A 13 18.26 -12.67 7.72
CA ILE A 13 19.13 -13.58 8.50
C ILE A 13 19.43 -14.90 7.77
N GLY A 14 19.12 -14.97 6.47
CA GLY A 14 19.48 -16.10 5.60
C GLY A 14 18.51 -17.27 5.62
N ARG A 15 17.37 -17.21 6.32
CA ARG A 15 16.34 -18.25 6.28
C ARG A 15 15.68 -18.29 4.91
N ARG A 16 15.39 -19.50 4.41
CA ARG A 16 14.75 -19.68 3.12
C ARG A 16 13.23 -19.83 3.28
N TRP A 17 12.47 -19.05 2.50
CA TRP A 17 11.02 -19.09 2.48
C TRP A 17 10.52 -19.40 1.08
N GLN A 18 9.64 -20.40 0.95
CA GLN A 18 8.89 -20.61 -0.27
C GLN A 18 7.72 -19.61 -0.28
N LEU A 19 7.74 -18.66 -1.21
CA LEU A 19 6.69 -17.67 -1.39
C LEU A 19 5.76 -18.03 -2.54
N GLY A 20 6.30 -18.19 -3.75
CA GLY A 20 5.48 -18.48 -4.92
C GLY A 20 5.64 -19.91 -5.42
N THR A 21 4.61 -20.37 -6.11
CA THR A 21 4.67 -21.66 -6.84
C THR A 21 3.83 -21.59 -8.11
N ILE A 22 4.29 -22.30 -9.14
CA ILE A 22 3.52 -22.60 -10.35
C ILE A 22 3.58 -24.10 -10.57
N GLN A 23 2.43 -24.72 -10.77
CA GLN A 23 2.33 -26.16 -10.92
C GLN A 23 1.39 -26.55 -12.07
N VAL A 24 1.87 -27.39 -12.95
CA VAL A 24 1.06 -27.96 -14.03
C VAL A 24 0.28 -29.16 -13.49
N ASP A 25 -1.00 -29.22 -13.83
CA ASP A 25 -1.92 -30.27 -13.39
C ASP A 25 -2.68 -30.85 -14.59
N TYR A 26 -2.46 -32.11 -14.85
CA TYR A 26 -3.20 -32.91 -15.85
C TYR A 26 -4.33 -33.72 -15.22
N ASN A 27 -4.30 -33.92 -13.90
CA ASN A 27 -5.17 -34.81 -13.18
C ASN A 27 -6.58 -34.23 -12.98
N LEU A 28 -6.69 -32.99 -12.50
CA LEU A 28 -8.00 -32.38 -12.29
C LEU A 28 -8.78 -32.15 -13.58
N PRO A 29 -8.20 -31.72 -14.71
CA PRO A 29 -8.91 -31.67 -15.98
C PRO A 29 -9.48 -33.00 -16.41
N GLU A 30 -8.78 -34.10 -16.18
CA GLU A 30 -9.27 -35.45 -16.46
C GLU A 30 -10.41 -35.84 -15.52
N ARG A 31 -10.22 -35.70 -14.21
CA ARG A 31 -11.22 -36.06 -13.19
C ARG A 31 -12.53 -35.29 -13.32
N PHE A 32 -12.47 -34.00 -13.71
CA PHE A 32 -13.63 -33.17 -13.94
C PHE A 32 -14.16 -33.24 -15.36
N GLN A 33 -13.54 -34.05 -16.22
CA GLN A 33 -13.91 -34.21 -17.65
C GLN A 33 -14.01 -32.87 -18.38
N LEU A 34 -13.06 -31.96 -18.08
CA LEU A 34 -13.02 -30.65 -18.71
C LEU A 34 -12.66 -30.77 -20.19
N GLU A 35 -13.35 -30.01 -21.03
CA GLU A 35 -13.11 -29.97 -22.47
C GLU A 35 -13.19 -28.55 -23.00
N TYR A 36 -12.44 -28.28 -24.07
CA TYR A 36 -12.58 -27.05 -24.86
C TYR A 36 -12.64 -27.42 -26.34
N THR A 37 -13.21 -26.55 -27.17
CA THR A 37 -13.22 -26.71 -28.62
C THR A 37 -11.98 -26.06 -29.21
N GLY A 38 -11.11 -26.85 -29.82
CA GLY A 38 -9.89 -26.37 -30.48
C GLY A 38 -10.15 -25.69 -31.82
N ALA A 39 -9.11 -25.15 -32.43
CA ALA A 39 -9.16 -24.52 -33.76
C ALA A 39 -9.53 -25.53 -34.88
N ASP A 40 -9.35 -26.82 -34.65
CA ASP A 40 -9.76 -27.92 -35.48
C ASP A 40 -11.24 -28.34 -35.32
N ASN A 41 -11.99 -27.56 -34.55
CA ASN A 41 -13.40 -27.83 -34.19
C ASN A 41 -13.62 -29.16 -33.47
N GLN A 42 -12.58 -29.74 -32.84
CA GLN A 42 -12.65 -30.94 -32.04
C GLN A 42 -12.59 -30.63 -30.56
N LYS A 43 -13.04 -31.59 -29.73
CA LYS A 43 -12.96 -31.51 -28.28
C LYS A 43 -11.57 -31.93 -27.79
N HIS A 44 -10.95 -31.10 -27.00
CA HIS A 44 -9.65 -31.33 -26.39
C HIS A 44 -9.71 -31.19 -24.88
N ARG A 45 -8.84 -31.89 -24.17
CA ARG A 45 -8.68 -31.74 -22.72
C ARG A 45 -7.71 -30.61 -22.43
N PRO A 46 -8.10 -29.63 -21.59
CA PRO A 46 -7.19 -28.57 -21.21
C PRO A 46 -6.11 -29.06 -20.24
N VAL A 47 -5.04 -28.31 -20.12
CA VAL A 47 -4.06 -28.42 -19.05
C VAL A 47 -4.38 -27.32 -18.02
N MET A 48 -4.40 -27.67 -16.76
CA MET A 48 -4.60 -26.70 -15.68
C MET A 48 -3.24 -26.24 -15.15
N ILE A 49 -3.11 -24.95 -14.91
CA ILE A 49 -1.92 -24.37 -14.29
C ILE A 49 -2.36 -23.71 -12.99
N HIS A 50 -1.93 -24.26 -11.87
CA HIS A 50 -2.09 -23.65 -10.56
C HIS A 50 -1.00 -22.63 -10.35
N ARG A 51 -1.37 -21.42 -9.95
CA ARG A 51 -0.45 -20.32 -9.68
C ARG A 51 -0.77 -19.71 -8.32
N ALA A 52 0.18 -19.80 -7.40
CA ALA A 52 0.12 -19.15 -6.09
C ALA A 52 1.28 -18.17 -5.97
N PRO A 53 1.10 -16.86 -6.30
CA PRO A 53 2.21 -15.89 -6.34
C PRO A 53 2.84 -15.66 -4.98
N PHE A 54 2.05 -15.71 -3.90
CA PHE A 54 2.48 -15.37 -2.54
C PHE A 54 2.62 -16.59 -1.61
N GLY A 55 2.17 -17.76 -2.02
CA GLY A 55 2.03 -18.92 -1.14
C GLY A 55 1.02 -18.64 -0.04
N SER A 56 1.46 -18.57 1.23
CA SER A 56 0.63 -18.05 2.33
C SER A 56 0.75 -16.53 2.39
N MET A 57 -0.39 -15.85 2.43
CA MET A 57 -0.45 -14.38 2.55
C MET A 57 0.22 -13.90 3.85
N GLU A 58 0.00 -14.60 4.95
CA GLU A 58 0.58 -14.28 6.25
C GLU A 58 2.10 -14.36 6.22
N ARG A 59 2.65 -15.41 5.61
CA ARG A 59 4.09 -15.58 5.43
C ARG A 59 4.67 -14.50 4.55
N PHE A 60 4.01 -14.20 3.43
CA PHE A 60 4.44 -13.15 2.51
C PHE A 60 4.49 -11.80 3.21
N VAL A 61 3.44 -11.43 3.95
CA VAL A 61 3.38 -10.17 4.70
C VAL A 61 4.46 -10.11 5.78
N ALA A 62 4.69 -11.21 6.50
CA ALA A 62 5.75 -11.26 7.51
C ALA A 62 7.15 -11.01 6.91
N VAL A 63 7.47 -11.68 5.81
CA VAL A 63 8.75 -11.49 5.08
C VAL A 63 8.87 -10.07 4.56
N LEU A 64 7.78 -9.49 4.05
CA LEU A 64 7.74 -8.13 3.54
C LEU A 64 7.99 -7.09 4.65
N ILE A 65 7.38 -7.27 5.83
CA ILE A 65 7.60 -6.42 7.01
C ILE A 65 9.07 -6.49 7.43
N GLU A 66 9.65 -7.68 7.52
CA GLU A 66 11.08 -7.84 7.83
C GLU A 66 11.98 -7.17 6.78
N HIS A 67 11.70 -7.38 5.50
CA HIS A 67 12.49 -6.82 4.39
C HIS A 67 12.52 -5.30 4.41
N THR A 68 11.39 -4.67 4.68
CA THR A 68 11.27 -3.20 4.73
C THR A 68 11.57 -2.62 6.10
N ALA A 69 11.80 -3.46 7.12
CA ALA A 69 11.86 -3.07 8.54
C ALA A 69 10.61 -2.25 8.95
N GLY A 70 9.45 -2.58 8.36
CA GLY A 70 8.18 -1.89 8.55
C GLY A 70 8.06 -0.52 7.87
N LYS A 71 9.08 -0.07 7.13
CA LYS A 71 9.04 1.17 6.35
C LYS A 71 8.68 0.84 4.90
N PHE A 72 7.39 0.69 4.66
CA PHE A 72 6.87 0.38 3.34
C PHE A 72 7.04 1.54 2.34
N PRO A 73 7.21 1.24 1.05
CA PRO A 73 7.08 2.26 0.01
C PRO A 73 5.67 2.86 0.03
N LEU A 74 5.52 4.10 -0.38
CA LEU A 74 4.28 4.88 -0.26
C LEU A 74 3.05 4.15 -0.83
N TRP A 75 3.18 3.54 -2.01
CA TRP A 75 2.06 2.83 -2.66
C TRP A 75 1.54 1.62 -1.87
N LEU A 76 2.40 1.01 -1.05
CA LEU A 76 2.09 -0.19 -0.26
C LEU A 76 1.69 0.12 1.19
N THR A 77 1.97 1.33 1.67
CA THR A 77 1.67 1.72 3.05
C THR A 77 0.16 1.79 3.29
N PRO A 78 -0.39 1.12 4.34
CA PRO A 78 -1.82 1.16 4.64
C PRO A 78 -2.35 2.58 4.88
N ASP A 79 -1.72 3.34 5.79
CA ASP A 79 -2.01 4.74 6.06
C ASP A 79 -0.90 5.60 5.45
N GLN A 80 -1.18 6.23 4.30
CA GLN A 80 -0.17 7.00 3.56
C GLN A 80 0.01 8.40 4.14
N VAL A 81 -1.05 8.96 4.70
CA VAL A 81 -1.10 10.33 5.21
C VAL A 81 -1.83 10.36 6.56
N ALA A 82 -1.25 11.03 7.54
CA ALA A 82 -1.93 11.41 8.78
C ALA A 82 -2.18 12.92 8.78
N ILE A 83 -3.43 13.34 8.92
CA ILE A 83 -3.80 14.75 9.04
C ILE A 83 -3.93 15.07 10.52
N LEU A 84 -3.18 16.09 10.97
CA LEU A 84 -3.00 16.44 12.37
C LEU A 84 -3.55 17.84 12.65
N PRO A 85 -4.83 17.97 13.01
CA PRO A 85 -5.37 19.27 13.47
C PRO A 85 -4.70 19.67 14.78
N ILE A 86 -4.29 20.94 14.88
CA ILE A 86 -3.64 21.49 16.10
C ILE A 86 -4.63 21.66 17.25
N SER A 87 -5.92 21.77 16.94
CA SER A 87 -7.02 21.78 17.90
C SER A 87 -8.29 21.22 17.24
N GLU A 88 -9.27 20.86 18.05
CA GLU A 88 -10.57 20.34 17.59
C GLU A 88 -11.32 21.29 16.63
N LYS A 89 -11.06 22.60 16.73
CA LYS A 89 -11.64 23.60 15.83
C LYS A 89 -11.34 23.38 14.35
N PHE A 90 -10.27 22.65 14.06
CA PHE A 90 -9.82 22.38 12.70
C PHE A 90 -10.11 20.96 12.23
N ASN A 91 -10.90 20.19 13.02
CA ASN A 91 -11.28 18.83 12.63
C ASN A 91 -12.10 18.81 11.34
N ASP A 92 -13.02 19.75 11.16
CA ASP A 92 -13.84 19.83 9.93
C ASP A 92 -12.97 20.09 8.70
N TYR A 93 -11.99 21.00 8.82
CA TYR A 93 -11.03 21.24 7.75
C TYR A 93 -10.13 20.03 7.48
N ALA A 94 -9.67 19.37 8.52
CA ALA A 94 -8.90 18.13 8.39
C ALA A 94 -9.70 17.03 7.67
N GLN A 95 -11.00 16.93 7.97
CA GLN A 95 -11.89 15.97 7.31
C GLN A 95 -12.12 16.36 5.83
N GLU A 96 -12.29 17.63 5.52
CA GLU A 96 -12.36 18.14 4.13
C GLU A 96 -11.11 17.75 3.32
N VAL A 97 -9.93 17.97 3.90
CA VAL A 97 -8.65 17.57 3.27
C VAL A 97 -8.60 16.07 3.03
N LYS A 98 -8.98 15.25 4.02
CA LYS A 98 -9.07 13.79 3.88
C LYS A 98 -9.99 13.37 2.75
N ASP A 99 -11.19 13.95 2.67
CA ASP A 99 -12.18 13.61 1.65
C ASP A 99 -11.71 14.02 0.25
N TYR A 100 -10.94 15.11 0.17
CA TYR A 100 -10.31 15.49 -1.08
C TYR A 100 -9.21 14.49 -1.50
N LEU A 101 -8.33 14.10 -0.58
CA LEU A 101 -7.27 13.12 -0.84
C LEU A 101 -7.82 11.78 -1.31
N LYS A 102 -8.98 11.37 -0.77
CA LYS A 102 -9.67 10.15 -1.18
C LYS A 102 -10.00 10.11 -2.68
N ARG A 103 -10.25 11.26 -3.32
CA ARG A 103 -10.52 11.35 -4.78
C ARG A 103 -9.31 10.99 -5.63
N TYR A 104 -8.11 10.99 -5.02
CA TYR A 104 -6.84 10.60 -5.64
C TYR A 104 -6.37 9.23 -5.15
N ASP A 105 -7.28 8.42 -4.57
CA ASP A 105 -6.98 7.11 -3.98
C ASP A 105 -5.90 7.14 -2.88
N VAL A 106 -5.71 8.29 -2.24
CA VAL A 106 -4.78 8.45 -1.11
C VAL A 106 -5.46 8.00 0.18
N ARG A 107 -4.86 7.05 0.86
CA ARG A 107 -5.34 6.54 2.15
C ARG A 107 -4.86 7.46 3.28
N ALA A 108 -5.77 8.28 3.78
CA ALA A 108 -5.51 9.25 4.84
C ALA A 108 -6.33 8.98 6.09
N ILE A 109 -5.73 9.24 7.25
CA ILE A 109 -6.39 9.24 8.56
C ILE A 109 -6.35 10.64 9.16
N VAL A 110 -7.32 10.97 10.01
CA VAL A 110 -7.31 12.20 10.82
C VAL A 110 -7.03 11.83 12.27
N ASP A 111 -6.07 12.48 12.89
CA ASP A 111 -5.76 12.32 14.31
C ASP A 111 -6.53 13.35 15.15
N GLU A 112 -7.78 13.04 15.47
CA GLU A 112 -8.71 13.92 16.20
C GLU A 112 -8.47 13.92 17.72
N ARG A 113 -7.47 13.19 18.22
CA ARG A 113 -7.18 13.15 19.66
C ARG A 113 -6.92 14.55 20.21
N ASN A 114 -7.43 14.82 21.40
CA ASN A 114 -7.11 16.06 22.13
C ASN A 114 -5.71 15.96 22.76
N GLU A 115 -4.69 16.07 21.94
CA GLU A 115 -3.28 15.94 22.32
C GLU A 115 -2.44 17.08 21.71
N LYS A 116 -1.31 17.40 22.34
CA LYS A 116 -0.35 18.38 21.81
C LYS A 116 0.16 17.92 20.45
N ILE A 117 0.29 18.85 19.51
CA ILE A 117 0.73 18.57 18.14
C ILE A 117 2.05 17.79 18.09
N GLY A 118 3.02 18.15 18.93
CA GLY A 118 4.30 17.43 19.02
C GLY A 118 4.15 15.95 19.37
N ARG A 119 3.15 15.59 20.20
CA ARG A 119 2.85 14.19 20.52
C ARG A 119 2.19 13.48 19.34
N LYS A 120 1.24 14.13 18.68
CA LYS A 120 0.62 13.59 17.47
C LYS A 120 1.67 13.30 16.38
N ILE A 121 2.59 14.22 16.14
CA ILE A 121 3.71 14.06 15.19
C ILE A 121 4.54 12.83 15.57
N ARG A 122 5.01 12.77 16.82
CA ARG A 122 5.85 11.66 17.31
C ARG A 122 5.16 10.31 17.16
N ASP A 123 3.90 10.21 17.60
CA ASP A 123 3.14 8.96 17.56
C ASP A 123 2.94 8.46 16.12
N ASN A 124 2.67 9.37 15.17
CA ASN A 124 2.49 9.03 13.76
C ASN A 124 3.83 8.75 13.06
N GLU A 125 4.93 9.39 13.46
CA GLU A 125 6.27 9.02 13.02
C GLU A 125 6.67 7.61 13.47
N MET A 126 6.34 7.24 14.71
CA MET A 126 6.60 5.89 15.23
C MET A 126 5.78 4.81 14.49
N LYS A 127 4.58 5.15 14.02
CA LYS A 127 3.77 4.30 13.13
C LYS A 127 4.32 4.22 11.71
N ARG A 128 5.36 4.98 11.39
CA ARG A 128 5.99 5.05 10.07
C ARG A 128 5.06 5.50 8.96
N ILE A 129 4.11 6.39 9.28
CA ILE A 129 3.23 7.00 8.29
C ILE A 129 4.08 7.95 7.44
N PRO A 130 4.11 7.79 6.10
CA PRO A 130 5.02 8.51 5.22
C PRO A 130 4.86 10.03 5.26
N TYR A 131 3.62 10.52 5.29
CA TYR A 131 3.33 11.95 5.31
C TYR A 131 2.42 12.33 6.48
N MET A 132 2.72 13.48 7.06
CA MET A 132 1.86 14.14 8.04
C MET A 132 1.50 15.53 7.55
N LEU A 133 0.22 15.88 7.61
CA LEU A 133 -0.31 17.20 7.25
C LEU A 133 -0.78 17.90 8.51
N ILE A 134 -0.07 18.95 8.92
CA ILE A 134 -0.47 19.75 10.06
C ILE A 134 -1.43 20.83 9.55
N VAL A 135 -2.56 20.96 10.22
CA VAL A 135 -3.59 21.95 9.89
C VAL A 135 -3.97 22.76 11.12
N GLY A 136 -3.87 24.06 10.98
CA GLY A 136 -4.22 25.06 11.96
C GLY A 136 -4.98 26.22 11.31
N GLU A 137 -5.04 27.35 11.98
CA GLU A 137 -5.79 28.53 11.54
C GLU A 137 -5.29 29.06 10.18
N LYS A 138 -3.97 29.22 10.03
CA LYS A 138 -3.37 29.70 8.78
C LYS A 138 -3.62 28.76 7.60
N GLU A 139 -3.46 27.48 7.84
CA GLU A 139 -3.69 26.46 6.83
C GLU A 139 -5.16 26.42 6.41
N ALA A 140 -6.10 26.50 7.36
CA ALA A 140 -7.52 26.53 7.08
C ALA A 140 -7.94 27.79 6.30
N GLU A 141 -7.46 28.98 6.70
CA GLU A 141 -7.74 30.25 6.03
C GLU A 141 -7.21 30.28 4.60
N ASN A 142 -6.00 29.79 4.37
CA ASN A 142 -5.33 29.81 3.09
C ASN A 142 -5.63 28.57 2.21
N ARG A 143 -6.38 27.59 2.73
CA ARG A 143 -6.65 26.28 2.10
C ARG A 143 -5.35 25.54 1.78
N GLU A 144 -4.47 25.48 2.75
CA GLU A 144 -3.13 24.89 2.67
C GLU A 144 -2.96 23.80 3.73
N VAL A 145 -1.85 23.08 3.62
CA VAL A 145 -1.40 22.09 4.59
C VAL A 145 0.09 22.26 4.82
N SER A 146 0.52 22.15 6.06
CA SER A 146 1.94 22.11 6.41
C SER A 146 2.41 20.67 6.36
N VAL A 147 3.31 20.35 5.42
CA VAL A 147 3.69 18.99 5.07
C VAL A 147 4.93 18.57 5.86
N ARG A 148 4.87 17.39 6.48
CA ARG A 148 6.05 16.71 7.04
C ARG A 148 6.20 15.33 6.40
N LYS A 149 7.44 14.93 6.17
CA LYS A 149 7.74 13.58 5.66
C LYS A 149 8.51 12.79 6.71
N GLN A 150 8.12 11.56 6.91
CA GLN A 150 8.71 10.68 7.92
C GLN A 150 10.21 10.53 7.70
N GLY A 151 11.00 10.87 8.73
CA GLY A 151 12.47 10.83 8.71
C GLY A 151 13.16 11.98 7.98
N GLU A 152 12.43 12.85 7.26
CA GLU A 152 12.96 14.01 6.54
C GLU A 152 12.53 15.35 7.17
N GLY A 153 11.49 15.34 8.02
CA GLY A 153 11.01 16.51 8.73
C GLY A 153 10.11 17.42 7.90
N ASP A 154 10.16 18.71 8.18
CA ASP A 154 9.31 19.73 7.56
C ASP A 154 9.65 19.92 6.07
N GLN A 155 8.62 19.87 5.23
CA GLN A 155 8.70 20.05 3.77
C GLN A 155 8.07 21.36 3.29
N GLY A 156 7.67 22.22 4.24
CA GLY A 156 6.99 23.49 3.95
C GLY A 156 5.47 23.34 3.79
N THR A 157 4.85 24.45 3.37
CA THR A 157 3.39 24.58 3.22
C THR A 157 3.01 24.60 1.75
N MET A 158 1.92 23.95 1.40
CA MET A 158 1.38 23.93 0.04
C MET A 158 -0.15 23.79 0.04
N LYS A 159 -0.77 24.06 -1.10
CA LYS A 159 -2.19 23.75 -1.31
C LYS A 159 -2.43 22.26 -1.18
N PHE A 160 -3.51 21.85 -0.52
CA PHE A 160 -3.79 20.42 -0.38
C PHE A 160 -4.12 19.74 -1.71
N GLU A 161 -4.60 20.49 -2.70
CA GLU A 161 -4.79 20.03 -4.08
C GLU A 161 -3.46 19.66 -4.75
N ASP A 162 -2.42 20.44 -4.55
CA ASP A 162 -1.08 20.19 -5.09
C ASP A 162 -0.43 19.01 -4.36
N PHE A 163 -0.64 18.92 -3.05
CA PHE A 163 -0.19 17.76 -2.27
C PHE A 163 -0.82 16.46 -2.76
N ALA A 164 -2.13 16.46 -3.04
CA ALA A 164 -2.83 15.28 -3.57
C ALA A 164 -2.24 14.80 -4.89
N LYS A 165 -1.96 15.73 -5.81
CA LYS A 165 -1.30 15.42 -7.10
C LYS A 165 0.10 14.85 -6.88
N LYS A 166 0.90 15.50 -6.02
CA LYS A 166 2.27 15.06 -5.68
C LYS A 166 2.29 13.63 -5.17
N VAL A 167 1.42 13.29 -4.22
CA VAL A 167 1.35 11.92 -3.66
C VAL A 167 0.91 10.91 -4.71
N ASN A 168 -0.09 11.27 -5.51
CA ASN A 168 -0.56 10.40 -6.60
C ASN A 168 0.57 10.15 -7.62
N GLU A 169 1.27 11.19 -8.07
CA GLU A 169 2.41 11.07 -8.99
C GLU A 169 3.52 10.20 -8.41
N GLU A 170 3.85 10.35 -7.12
CA GLU A 170 4.84 9.50 -6.44
C GLU A 170 4.43 8.03 -6.46
N VAL A 171 3.16 7.74 -6.16
CA VAL A 171 2.60 6.39 -6.20
C VAL A 171 2.63 5.82 -7.62
N GLN A 172 2.14 6.57 -8.62
CA GLN A 172 2.10 6.11 -10.00
C GLN A 172 3.50 5.88 -10.58
N ASN A 173 4.45 6.75 -10.27
CA ASN A 173 5.84 6.60 -10.69
C ASN A 173 6.50 5.34 -10.09
N MET A 174 6.10 4.94 -8.88
CA MET A 174 6.61 3.70 -8.28
C MET A 174 5.97 2.45 -8.90
N ILE A 175 4.66 2.49 -9.18
CA ILE A 175 3.94 1.38 -9.82
C ILE A 175 4.43 1.15 -11.25
N ASN A 176 4.65 2.23 -12.01
CA ASN A 176 5.06 2.16 -13.41
C ASN A 176 6.53 1.75 -13.63
N LYS A 177 7.31 1.61 -12.56
CA LYS A 177 8.69 1.10 -12.64
C LYS A 177 8.77 -0.43 -12.77
N TRP A 178 7.66 -1.12 -12.61
CA TRP A 178 7.53 -2.58 -12.66
C TRP A 178 6.63 -3.06 -13.80
#